data_3f0bfd4e34c7e3715f266d9bafc08aa5
#
_entry.id   3f0bfd4e34c7e3715f266d9bafc08aa5
#
_cell.length_a   1.000
_cell.length_b   1.000
_cell.length_c   1.000
_cell.angle_alpha   90.00
_cell.angle_beta   90.00
_cell.angle_gamma   90.00
#
_symmetry.space_group_name_H-M   'P 1'
#
loop_
_entity.id
_entity.type
_entity.pdbx_description
1 polymer ?
#
loop_
_entity_poly.entity_id
_entity_poly.type
_entity_poly.pdbx_seq_one_letter_code
_entity_poly.pdbx_strand_id
1 'polypeptide(L)'
;MRRPTIVPRLPYEDVGAALSFLERAFGFREIPSARFVSADGELLHATVEFGNSLVGVGGQGHHGAISPMSGGVESQFISVEVDDVDAHYRRAVAAGARVADELRDHAWGERTYWALDLEGHRWRFGQPTRQHS
;
A
#
# COMPACT_ATOMS: atom_id res chain seq x y z
N MET A 1 -13.51 11.82 14.39
CA MET A 1 -13.25 11.73 12.95
C MET A 1 -13.89 10.48 12.40
N ARG A 2 -14.59 10.61 11.31
CA ARG A 2 -15.26 9.46 10.72
C ARG A 2 -14.27 8.54 10.02
N ARG A 3 -14.50 7.25 10.16
CA ARG A 3 -13.72 6.27 9.43
C ARG A 3 -14.16 6.24 7.96
N PRO A 4 -13.25 5.98 7.04
CA PRO A 4 -13.64 5.77 5.64
C PRO A 4 -14.66 4.64 5.53
N THR A 5 -15.64 4.83 4.67
CA THR A 5 -16.67 3.82 4.44
C THR A 5 -16.15 2.67 3.59
N ILE A 6 -15.25 3.00 2.64
CA ILE A 6 -14.68 2.00 1.75
C ILE A 6 -13.23 1.76 2.18
N VAL A 7 -12.90 0.50 2.45
CA VAL A 7 -11.56 0.12 2.89
C VAL A 7 -11.09 -1.03 1.99
N PRO A 8 -10.15 -0.77 1.07
CA PRO A 8 -9.55 -1.86 0.28
C PRO A 8 -8.84 -2.84 1.19
N ARG A 9 -8.95 -4.12 0.88
CA ARG A 9 -8.28 -5.17 1.65
C ARG A 9 -7.44 -6.01 0.71
N LEU A 10 -6.17 -6.18 1.05
CA LEU A 10 -5.22 -6.89 0.21
C LEU A 10 -4.81 -8.21 0.87
N PRO A 11 -4.75 -9.30 0.08
CA PRO A 11 -4.33 -10.60 0.61
C PRO A 11 -2.81 -10.73 0.59
N TYR A 12 -2.26 -11.34 1.64
CA TYR A 12 -0.82 -11.56 1.76
C TYR A 12 -0.55 -12.96 2.30
N GLU A 13 0.58 -13.55 1.90
CA GLU A 13 1.06 -14.78 2.51
C GLU A 13 1.55 -14.52 3.93
N ASP A 14 2.28 -13.41 4.12
CA ASP A 14 2.88 -13.06 5.40
C ASP A 14 2.42 -11.65 5.79
N VAL A 15 1.38 -11.60 6.60
CA VAL A 15 0.75 -10.33 6.99
C VAL A 15 1.73 -9.44 7.77
N GLY A 16 2.50 -10.04 8.69
CA GLY A 16 3.45 -9.26 9.49
C GLY A 16 4.55 -8.63 8.66
N ALA A 17 5.11 -9.39 7.72
CA ALA A 17 6.16 -8.88 6.84
C ALA A 17 5.61 -7.79 5.91
N ALA A 18 4.40 -7.99 5.39
CA ALA A 18 3.76 -7.01 4.53
C ALA A 18 3.50 -5.71 5.28
N LEU A 19 2.99 -5.82 6.51
CA LEU A 19 2.75 -4.65 7.36
C LEU A 19 4.02 -3.84 7.58
N SER A 20 5.10 -4.52 7.96
CA SER A 20 6.39 -3.89 8.19
C SER A 20 6.90 -3.18 6.93
N PHE A 21 6.74 -3.82 5.78
CA PHE A 21 7.18 -3.22 4.51
C PHE A 21 6.39 -1.95 4.19
N LEU A 22 5.06 -2.01 4.33
CA LEU A 22 4.21 -0.85 4.02
C LEU A 22 4.56 0.34 4.92
N GLU A 23 4.90 0.06 6.18
CA GLU A 23 5.32 1.13 7.09
C GLU A 23 6.67 1.73 6.69
N ARG A 24 7.67 0.88 6.42
CA ARG A 24 9.02 1.35 6.11
C ARG A 24 9.11 2.00 4.74
N ALA A 25 8.53 1.34 3.73
CA ALA A 25 8.73 1.76 2.34
C ALA A 25 7.75 2.84 1.90
N PHE A 26 6.49 2.67 2.27
CA PHE A 26 5.44 3.54 1.74
C PHE A 26 4.91 4.56 2.73
N GLY A 27 5.38 4.51 3.98
CA GLY A 27 5.01 5.52 4.96
C GLY A 27 3.64 5.35 5.58
N PHE A 28 3.06 4.18 5.47
CA PHE A 28 1.80 3.88 6.14
C PHE A 28 2.02 3.71 7.64
N ARG A 29 0.96 3.86 8.41
CA ARG A 29 1.02 3.71 9.86
C ARG A 29 -0.05 2.72 10.29
N GLU A 30 0.34 1.71 11.06
CA GLU A 30 -0.62 0.74 11.57
C GLU A 30 -1.55 1.36 12.59
N ILE A 31 -2.81 0.89 12.60
CA ILE A 31 -3.75 1.17 13.67
C ILE A 31 -3.79 -0.07 14.57
N PRO A 32 -3.07 -0.05 15.72
CA PRO A 32 -2.91 -1.28 16.51
C PRO A 32 -4.22 -1.85 17.05
N SER A 33 -5.20 -1.01 17.32
CA SER A 33 -6.49 -1.47 17.86
C SER A 33 -7.29 -2.28 16.85
N ALA A 34 -6.90 -2.26 15.56
CA ALA A 34 -7.59 -3.00 14.51
C ALA A 34 -6.94 -4.35 14.22
N ARG A 35 -5.90 -4.72 14.95
CA ARG A 35 -5.25 -6.02 14.79
C ARG A 35 -6.16 -7.15 15.14
N PHE A 36 -6.03 -8.24 14.39
CA PHE A 36 -6.66 -9.50 14.76
C PHE A 36 -5.59 -10.57 14.80
N VAL A 37 -5.40 -11.14 15.99
CA VAL A 37 -4.37 -12.13 16.27
C VAL A 37 -5.04 -13.42 16.70
N SER A 38 -4.58 -14.56 16.17
CA SER A 38 -5.13 -15.86 16.51
C SER A 38 -4.75 -16.25 17.94
N ALA A 39 -5.37 -17.33 18.42
CA ALA A 39 -5.10 -17.82 19.78
C ALA A 39 -3.64 -18.21 19.99
N ASP A 40 -2.94 -18.62 18.94
CA ASP A 40 -1.53 -18.99 19.02
C ASP A 40 -0.58 -17.84 18.69
N GLY A 41 -1.09 -16.63 18.59
CA GLY A 41 -0.26 -15.44 18.42
C GLY A 41 0.03 -15.04 16.98
N GLU A 42 -0.56 -15.70 16.01
CA GLU A 42 -0.34 -15.36 14.60
C GLU A 42 -1.15 -14.12 14.22
N LEU A 43 -0.49 -13.14 13.58
CA LEU A 43 -1.16 -11.95 13.08
C LEU A 43 -1.93 -12.29 11.81
N LEU A 44 -3.26 -12.28 11.90
CA LEU A 44 -4.13 -12.65 10.79
C LEU A 44 -4.60 -11.46 9.98
N HIS A 45 -4.67 -10.28 10.61
CA HIS A 45 -5.21 -9.10 9.96
C HIS A 45 -4.70 -7.85 10.66
N ALA A 46 -4.40 -6.81 9.87
CA ALA A 46 -4.03 -5.49 10.38
C ALA A 46 -4.66 -4.44 9.50
N THR A 47 -4.67 -3.21 9.98
CA THR A 47 -5.15 -2.06 9.20
C THR A 47 -4.10 -0.98 9.26
N VAL A 48 -3.80 -0.39 8.11
CA VAL A 48 -2.85 0.72 8.01
C VAL A 48 -3.58 1.96 7.52
N GLU A 49 -3.07 3.12 7.93
CA GLU A 49 -3.64 4.39 7.49
C GLU A 49 -2.62 5.23 6.77
N PHE A 50 -3.11 6.07 5.87
CA PHE A 50 -2.33 7.09 5.18
C PHE A 50 -3.27 8.27 4.94
N GLY A 51 -2.93 9.43 5.52
CA GLY A 51 -3.84 10.56 5.47
C GLY A 51 -5.18 10.21 6.11
N ASN A 52 -6.25 10.34 5.37
CA ASN A 52 -7.60 10.04 5.83
C ASN A 52 -8.11 8.68 5.35
N SER A 53 -7.23 7.83 4.85
CA SER A 53 -7.64 6.58 4.21
C SER A 53 -7.08 5.37 4.96
N LEU A 54 -7.74 4.24 4.78
CA LEU A 54 -7.36 2.98 5.42
C LEU A 54 -7.20 1.89 4.36
N VAL A 55 -6.28 0.95 4.63
CA VAL A 55 -6.12 -0.26 3.82
C VAL A 55 -6.00 -1.44 4.78
N GLY A 56 -6.73 -2.51 4.50
CA GLY A 56 -6.65 -3.73 5.27
C GLY A 56 -5.58 -4.66 4.70
N VAL A 57 -4.82 -5.28 5.59
CA VAL A 57 -3.75 -6.22 5.27
C VAL A 57 -4.14 -7.54 5.90
N GLY A 58 -4.48 -8.54 5.11
CA GLY A 58 -4.99 -9.79 5.65
C GLY A 58 -4.39 -11.02 5.01
N GLY A 59 -4.63 -12.18 5.62
CA GLY A 59 -4.18 -13.45 5.06
C GLY A 59 -4.92 -13.79 3.78
N GLN A 60 -4.29 -14.62 2.98
CA GLN A 60 -4.89 -15.04 1.71
C GLN A 60 -5.81 -16.25 1.88
N GLY A 61 -6.53 -16.56 0.82
CA GLY A 61 -7.38 -17.73 0.78
C GLY A 61 -8.83 -17.50 1.19
N HIS A 62 -9.14 -16.31 1.71
CA HIS A 62 -10.50 -15.97 2.09
C HIS A 62 -11.23 -15.41 0.88
N HIS A 63 -12.39 -15.98 0.57
CA HIS A 63 -13.23 -15.52 -0.55
C HIS A 63 -12.47 -15.51 -1.88
N GLY A 64 -11.47 -16.42 -2.03
CA GLY A 64 -10.72 -16.53 -3.27
C GLY A 64 -9.61 -15.49 -3.44
N ALA A 65 -9.35 -14.67 -2.43
CA ALA A 65 -8.30 -13.65 -2.51
C ALA A 65 -6.94 -14.30 -2.31
N ILE A 66 -6.07 -14.16 -3.30
CA ILE A 66 -4.74 -14.79 -3.34
C ILE A 66 -3.69 -13.71 -3.56
N SER A 67 -2.60 -13.78 -2.79
CA SER A 67 -1.46 -12.88 -2.96
C SER A 67 -0.83 -13.06 -4.36
N PRO A 68 -0.38 -11.97 -5.01
CA PRO A 68 0.35 -12.09 -6.27
C PRO A 68 1.56 -13.00 -6.17
N MET A 69 2.23 -13.03 -5.02
CA MET A 69 3.39 -13.88 -4.80
C MET A 69 3.02 -15.36 -4.83
N SER A 70 1.78 -15.70 -4.47
CA SER A 70 1.28 -17.07 -4.48
C SER A 70 0.60 -17.44 -5.79
N GLY A 71 0.76 -16.63 -6.84
CA GLY A 71 0.14 -16.88 -8.13
C GLY A 71 -1.17 -16.16 -8.36
N GLY A 72 -1.54 -15.24 -7.49
CA GLY A 72 -2.71 -14.41 -7.70
C GLY A 72 -2.52 -13.47 -8.89
N VAL A 73 -3.63 -13.08 -9.52
CA VAL A 73 -3.60 -12.18 -10.66
C VAL A 73 -4.00 -10.78 -10.20
N GLU A 74 -3.13 -9.80 -10.47
CA GLU A 74 -3.43 -8.41 -10.12
C GLU A 74 -4.32 -7.79 -11.17
N SER A 75 -5.58 -7.54 -10.80
CA SER A 75 -6.55 -6.91 -11.70
C SER A 75 -6.83 -5.46 -11.29
N GLN A 76 -6.20 -4.96 -10.22
CA GLN A 76 -6.38 -3.59 -9.77
C GLN A 76 -5.13 -3.12 -9.03
N PHE A 77 -5.07 -1.83 -8.77
CA PHE A 77 -3.98 -1.21 -8.02
C PHE A 77 -4.55 -0.19 -7.05
N ILE A 78 -3.72 0.23 -6.09
CA ILE A 78 -4.08 1.29 -5.16
C ILE A 78 -3.35 2.55 -5.58
N SER A 79 -4.09 3.64 -5.71
CA SER A 79 -3.54 4.94 -6.06
C SER A 79 -3.54 5.82 -4.82
N VAL A 80 -2.39 6.40 -4.51
CA VAL A 80 -2.18 7.21 -3.31
C VAL A 80 -1.65 8.57 -3.70
N GLU A 81 -2.29 9.63 -3.22
CA GLU A 81 -1.75 10.98 -3.39
C GLU A 81 -0.85 11.30 -2.22
N VAL A 82 0.36 11.77 -2.49
CA VAL A 82 1.35 12.12 -1.48
C VAL A 82 1.74 13.59 -1.62
N ASP A 83 2.26 14.17 -0.53
CA ASP A 83 2.61 15.59 -0.52
C ASP A 83 3.91 15.87 -1.27
N ASP A 84 4.86 14.93 -1.22
CA ASP A 84 6.18 15.09 -1.85
C ASP A 84 6.55 13.75 -2.47
N VAL A 85 6.23 13.58 -3.74
CA VAL A 85 6.41 12.30 -4.41
C VAL A 85 7.88 11.95 -4.58
N ASP A 86 8.76 12.94 -4.74
CA ASP A 86 10.19 12.66 -4.85
C ASP A 86 10.74 12.08 -3.55
N ALA A 87 10.36 12.67 -2.41
CA ALA A 87 10.78 12.16 -1.11
C ALA A 87 10.19 10.77 -0.85
N HIS A 88 8.94 10.57 -1.24
CA HIS A 88 8.29 9.27 -1.09
C HIS A 88 9.01 8.20 -1.90
N TYR A 89 9.36 8.53 -3.15
CA TYR A 89 10.11 7.64 -4.03
C TYR A 89 11.46 7.25 -3.41
N ARG A 90 12.21 8.25 -2.92
CA ARG A 90 13.53 7.98 -2.31
C ARG A 90 13.41 7.05 -1.10
N ARG A 91 12.37 7.26 -0.28
CA ARG A 91 12.11 6.40 0.87
C ARG A 91 11.79 4.98 0.46
N ALA A 92 10.93 4.83 -0.54
CA ALA A 92 10.53 3.51 -1.01
C ALA A 92 11.72 2.74 -1.57
N VAL A 93 12.54 3.39 -2.39
CA VAL A 93 13.73 2.76 -2.97
C VAL A 93 14.73 2.37 -1.88
N ALA A 94 14.95 3.27 -0.92
CA ALA A 94 15.88 2.99 0.18
C ALA A 94 15.41 1.81 1.03
N ALA A 95 14.10 1.59 1.12
CA ALA A 95 13.54 0.47 1.88
C ALA A 95 13.43 -0.81 1.05
N GLY A 96 13.89 -0.81 -0.19
CA GLY A 96 13.93 -2.01 -1.03
C GLY A 96 12.71 -2.25 -1.90
N ALA A 97 11.86 -1.27 -2.08
CA ALA A 97 10.70 -1.42 -2.95
C ALA A 97 11.13 -1.63 -4.40
N ARG A 98 10.39 -2.48 -5.12
CA ARG A 98 10.63 -2.68 -6.54
C ARG A 98 9.84 -1.62 -7.31
N VAL A 99 10.56 -0.79 -8.09
CA VAL A 99 9.94 0.26 -8.89
C VAL A 99 9.45 -0.36 -10.19
N ALA A 100 8.17 -0.21 -10.46
CA ALA A 100 7.57 -0.73 -11.69
C ALA A 100 7.56 0.32 -12.79
N ASP A 101 7.48 1.60 -12.41
CA ASP A 101 7.53 2.70 -13.36
C ASP A 101 8.18 3.89 -12.66
N GLU A 102 9.21 4.46 -13.28
CA GLU A 102 10.01 5.51 -12.67
C GLU A 102 9.24 6.82 -12.52
N LEU A 103 9.75 7.69 -11.64
CA LEU A 103 9.19 9.03 -11.49
C LEU A 103 9.14 9.75 -12.83
N ARG A 104 7.98 10.32 -13.14
CA ARG A 104 7.87 11.17 -14.33
C ARG A 104 6.65 12.08 -14.24
N ASP A 105 6.73 13.17 -14.97
CA ASP A 105 5.64 14.11 -15.09
C ASP A 105 4.71 13.70 -16.20
N HIS A 106 3.42 13.94 -16.01
CA HIS A 106 2.40 13.63 -17.01
C HIS A 106 1.76 14.93 -17.51
N ALA A 107 1.28 14.87 -18.75
CA ALA A 107 0.68 16.05 -19.38
C ALA A 107 -0.57 16.53 -18.64
N TRP A 108 -1.23 15.65 -17.92
CA TRP A 108 -2.43 16.04 -17.16
C TRP A 108 -2.12 16.75 -15.84
N GLY A 109 -0.84 17.00 -15.53
CA GLY A 109 -0.49 17.81 -14.37
C GLY A 109 -0.20 17.02 -13.11
N GLU A 110 0.39 15.85 -13.26
CA GLU A 110 0.70 14.99 -12.14
C GLU A 110 2.09 14.37 -12.32
N ARG A 111 2.81 14.20 -11.21
CA ARG A 111 4.09 13.49 -11.19
C ARG A 111 3.88 12.20 -10.41
N THR A 112 4.20 11.06 -11.02
CA THR A 112 3.90 9.76 -10.44
C THR A 112 5.06 8.80 -10.54
N TYR A 113 5.01 7.76 -9.70
CA TYR A 113 5.78 6.54 -9.91
C TYR A 113 4.94 5.35 -9.45
N TRP A 114 5.32 4.16 -9.91
CA TRP A 114 4.64 2.94 -9.54
C TRP A 114 5.63 2.00 -8.87
N ALA A 115 5.17 1.30 -7.84
CA ALA A 115 6.00 0.33 -7.13
C ALA A 115 5.18 -0.90 -6.80
N LEU A 116 5.88 -2.01 -6.66
CA LEU A 116 5.29 -3.24 -6.16
C LEU A 116 5.64 -3.34 -4.68
N ASP A 117 4.69 -3.81 -3.87
CA ASP A 117 5.00 -4.05 -2.47
C ASP A 117 5.71 -5.40 -2.31
N LEU A 118 5.93 -5.81 -1.07
CA LEU A 118 6.71 -6.99 -0.76
C LEU A 118 6.22 -8.25 -1.48
N GLU A 119 4.91 -8.36 -1.70
CA GLU A 119 4.33 -9.55 -2.33
C GLU A 119 3.80 -9.29 -3.74
N GLY A 120 4.07 -8.12 -4.31
CA GLY A 120 3.76 -7.86 -5.70
C GLY A 120 2.47 -7.12 -5.97
N HIS A 121 1.77 -6.65 -4.96
CA HIS A 121 0.63 -5.77 -5.19
C HIS A 121 1.11 -4.45 -5.79
N ARG A 122 0.31 -3.86 -6.67
CA ARG A 122 0.69 -2.65 -7.40
C ARG A 122 0.17 -1.41 -6.71
N TRP A 123 1.06 -0.44 -6.54
CA TRP A 123 0.77 0.83 -5.92
C TRP A 123 1.22 1.95 -6.84
N ARG A 124 0.39 2.98 -6.96
CA ARG A 124 0.72 4.18 -7.73
C ARG A 124 0.74 5.35 -6.77
N PHE A 125 1.83 6.11 -6.77
CA PHE A 125 1.98 7.27 -5.90
C PHE A 125 2.11 8.52 -6.76
N GLY A 126 1.36 9.57 -6.42
CA GLY A 126 1.33 10.75 -7.25
C GLY A 126 1.15 12.05 -6.48
N GLN A 127 1.51 13.12 -7.14
CA GLN A 127 1.43 14.47 -6.60
C GLN A 127 1.09 15.42 -7.75
N PRO A 128 0.16 16.37 -7.55
CA PRO A 128 -0.08 17.40 -8.57
C PRO A 128 1.18 18.22 -8.84
N THR A 129 1.48 18.47 -10.10
CA THR A 129 2.67 19.23 -10.48
C THR A 129 2.38 20.70 -10.71
N ARG A 130 1.10 21.08 -10.74
CA ARG A 130 0.78 22.48 -10.86
C ARG A 130 -0.42 22.82 -10.01
N GLN A 131 -0.44 24.07 -9.59
CA GLN A 131 -1.55 24.59 -8.84
C GLN A 131 -2.62 25.06 -9.80
N HIS A 132 -3.84 24.74 -9.47
CA HIS A 132 -4.98 25.24 -10.21
C HIS A 132 -5.49 26.50 -9.53
N SER A 133 -5.54 27.54 -10.27
CA SER A 133 -6.09 28.79 -9.77
C SER A 133 -7.56 28.91 -10.08
#